data_b4d8a0024db9861ec4c3a6967b5ce6a2
#
_entry.id   b4d8a0024db9861ec4c3a6967b5ce6a2
#
_cell.length_a   1.000
_cell.length_b   1.000
_cell.length_c   1.000
_cell.angle_alpha   90.00
_cell.angle_beta   90.00
_cell.angle_gamma   90.00
#
_symmetry.space_group_name_H-M   'P 1'
#
loop_
_entity.id
_entity.type
_entity.pdbx_description
1 polymer ?
#
loop_
_entity_poly.entity_id
_entity_poly.type
_entity_poly.pdbx_seq_one_letter_code
_entity_poly.pdbx_strand_id
1 'polypeptide(L)'
;KILEDKHSPLQHTTFRILLLVLYGAGLRPSEGLRLRCCDVDLDERVLAVWDTKFFKSRLVPIGRTLATVLFTYHKVRQHLPMPAGTHSVFFTVRTGDPITLNKLEKVFARLRQHAGIQSPPGARWQPRLHDLRHSFALHRLIAWYREGADVQARLPLLSTYLGHVNISGTQTYLTMTHELLAEASKRFERYTAIDVKEQRNV
;
A
#
# COMPACT_ATOMS: atom_id res chain seq x y z
N LYS A 1 1.51 -19.06 14.19
CA LYS A 1 1.86 -19.29 15.63
C LYS A 1 1.83 -18.02 16.48
N ILE A 2 2.49 -16.90 16.10
CA ILE A 2 2.54 -15.67 16.94
C ILE A 2 1.18 -14.95 17.03
N LEU A 3 0.39 -15.01 15.98
CA LEU A 3 -0.94 -14.38 15.92
C LEU A 3 -2.06 -15.36 16.31
N GLU A 4 -1.78 -16.63 16.43
CA GLU A 4 -2.70 -17.68 16.89
C GLU A 4 -2.80 -17.74 18.42
N ASP A 5 -1.97 -16.97 19.13
CA ASP A 5 -2.08 -16.84 20.58
C ASP A 5 -3.46 -16.29 20.93
N LYS A 6 -4.24 -17.08 21.69
CA LYS A 6 -5.58 -16.71 22.18
C LYS A 6 -5.58 -15.39 22.97
N HIS A 7 -4.42 -14.99 23.47
CA HIS A 7 -4.19 -13.74 24.21
C HIS A 7 -3.79 -12.57 23.29
N SER A 8 -3.54 -12.79 21.98
CA SER A 8 -3.27 -11.70 21.05
C SER A 8 -4.55 -10.89 20.84
N PRO A 9 -4.58 -9.60 21.17
CA PRO A 9 -5.76 -8.76 20.97
C PRO A 9 -6.04 -8.48 19.49
N LEU A 10 -5.08 -8.75 18.60
CA LEU A 10 -5.24 -8.65 17.15
C LEU A 10 -5.48 -10.04 16.57
N GLN A 11 -6.62 -10.20 15.91
CA GLN A 11 -6.89 -11.42 15.16
C GLN A 11 -5.90 -11.52 13.98
N HIS A 12 -5.39 -12.70 13.75
CA HIS A 12 -4.52 -13.03 12.61
C HIS A 12 -5.10 -12.51 11.28
N THR A 13 -6.37 -12.76 11.04
CA THR A 13 -7.07 -12.34 9.82
C THR A 13 -7.07 -10.82 9.68
N THR A 14 -7.44 -10.09 10.73
CA THR A 14 -7.48 -8.61 10.73
C THR A 14 -6.11 -8.02 10.40
N PHE A 15 -5.06 -8.51 11.08
CA PHE A 15 -3.71 -8.00 10.87
C PHE A 15 -3.22 -8.29 9.43
N ARG A 16 -3.38 -9.52 8.96
CA ARG A 16 -2.99 -9.91 7.60
C ARG A 16 -3.67 -9.05 6.55
N ILE A 17 -4.98 -8.83 6.67
CA ILE A 17 -5.73 -8.10 5.67
C ILE A 17 -5.41 -6.61 5.73
N LEU A 18 -5.21 -6.06 6.93
CA LEU A 18 -4.72 -4.68 7.08
C LEU A 18 -3.38 -4.48 6.36
N LEU A 19 -2.40 -5.39 6.51
CA LEU A 19 -1.13 -5.31 5.79
C LEU A 19 -1.34 -5.38 4.27
N LEU A 20 -2.24 -6.26 3.80
CA LEU A 20 -2.55 -6.36 2.37
C LEU A 20 -3.17 -5.07 1.84
N VAL A 21 -4.00 -4.38 2.61
CA VAL A 21 -4.55 -3.06 2.23
C VAL A 21 -3.47 -1.99 2.21
N LEU A 22 -2.61 -1.93 3.24
CA LEU A 22 -1.52 -0.97 3.27
C LEU A 22 -0.57 -1.13 2.07
N TYR A 23 -0.27 -2.37 1.71
CA TYR A 23 0.56 -2.68 0.55
C TYR A 23 -0.21 -2.55 -0.77
N GLY A 24 -1.39 -3.14 -0.91
CA GLY A 24 -2.11 -3.26 -2.18
C GLY A 24 -2.85 -2.00 -2.62
N ALA A 25 -3.20 -1.12 -1.68
CA ALA A 25 -3.80 0.19 -1.93
C ALA A 25 -2.88 1.36 -1.59
N GLY A 26 -1.66 1.11 -1.13
CA GLY A 26 -0.69 2.14 -0.80
C GLY A 26 -1.14 3.13 0.28
N LEU A 27 -2.03 2.72 1.19
CA LEU A 27 -2.52 3.58 2.26
C LEU A 27 -1.44 3.86 3.31
N ARG A 28 -1.52 5.04 3.94
CA ARG A 28 -0.75 5.29 5.17
C ARG A 28 -1.31 4.40 6.29
N PRO A 29 -0.49 3.91 7.24
CA PRO A 29 -0.98 3.12 8.36
C PRO A 29 -2.14 3.77 9.12
N SER A 30 -2.06 5.08 9.38
CA SER A 30 -3.13 5.83 10.03
C SER A 30 -4.41 5.95 9.19
N GLU A 31 -4.33 5.97 7.86
CA GLU A 31 -5.47 5.97 6.96
C GLU A 31 -6.18 4.61 7.02
N GLY A 32 -5.43 3.50 6.90
CA GLY A 32 -5.98 2.16 7.02
C GLY A 32 -6.66 1.91 8.37
N LEU A 33 -6.08 2.40 9.47
CA LEU A 33 -6.66 2.26 10.81
C LEU A 33 -7.93 3.09 11.03
N ARG A 34 -8.11 4.20 10.31
CA ARG A 34 -9.31 5.06 10.41
C ARG A 34 -10.40 4.70 9.41
N LEU A 35 -10.15 3.76 8.50
CA LEU A 35 -11.13 3.31 7.52
C LEU A 35 -12.37 2.77 8.25
N ARG A 36 -13.56 3.24 7.90
CA ARG A 36 -14.84 2.80 8.44
C ARG A 36 -15.49 1.77 7.53
N CYS A 37 -16.48 1.04 8.03
CA CYS A 37 -17.19 0.08 7.19
C CYS A 37 -17.90 0.75 6.01
N CYS A 38 -18.47 1.96 6.20
CA CYS A 38 -19.10 2.74 5.15
C CYS A 38 -18.12 3.35 4.13
N ASP A 39 -16.81 3.35 4.42
CA ASP A 39 -15.78 3.85 3.52
C ASP A 39 -15.26 2.77 2.56
N VAL A 40 -15.72 1.53 2.70
CA VAL A 40 -15.29 0.38 1.90
C VAL A 40 -16.42 -0.01 0.96
N ASP A 41 -16.37 0.51 -0.25
CA ASP A 41 -17.30 0.13 -1.32
C ASP A 41 -16.68 -1.03 -2.12
N LEU A 42 -17.23 -2.23 -1.92
CA LEU A 42 -16.74 -3.45 -2.54
C LEU A 42 -17.33 -3.68 -3.94
N ASP A 43 -18.49 -3.11 -4.23
CA ASP A 43 -19.16 -3.20 -5.51
C ASP A 43 -18.44 -2.32 -6.54
N GLU A 44 -18.19 -1.06 -6.20
CA GLU A 44 -17.40 -0.13 -6.99
C GLU A 44 -15.88 -0.35 -6.84
N ARG A 45 -15.47 -1.16 -5.87
CA ARG A 45 -14.05 -1.44 -5.55
C ARG A 45 -13.27 -0.17 -5.24
N VAL A 46 -13.80 0.63 -4.35
CA VAL A 46 -13.24 1.91 -3.95
C VAL A 46 -13.14 1.99 -2.43
N LEU A 47 -12.06 2.57 -1.93
CA LEU A 47 -11.90 2.98 -0.54
C LEU A 47 -11.98 4.51 -0.46
N ALA A 48 -12.89 5.03 0.37
CA ALA A 48 -12.95 6.45 0.67
C ALA A 48 -12.01 6.78 1.83
N VAL A 49 -11.03 7.64 1.58
CA VAL A 49 -10.03 8.04 2.58
C VAL A 49 -10.23 9.50 2.92
N TRP A 50 -10.69 9.75 4.15
CA TRP A 50 -11.10 11.05 4.65
C TRP A 50 -10.02 11.69 5.54
N ASP A 51 -10.02 13.02 5.58
CA ASP A 51 -9.26 13.85 6.52
C ASP A 51 -7.80 13.42 6.69
N THR A 52 -7.10 13.26 5.58
CA THR A 52 -5.67 12.93 5.59
C THR A 52 -4.85 14.13 6.07
N LYS A 53 -3.54 13.94 6.19
CA LYS A 53 -2.63 15.06 6.41
C LYS A 53 -2.91 16.16 5.37
N PHE A 54 -3.20 17.39 5.84
CA PHE A 54 -3.63 18.54 5.04
C PHE A 54 -5.12 18.55 4.61
N PHE A 55 -6.01 17.89 5.37
CA PHE A 55 -7.49 17.90 5.15
C PHE A 55 -7.92 17.48 3.74
N LYS A 56 -7.14 16.64 3.08
CA LYS A 56 -7.47 16.12 1.76
C LYS A 56 -8.15 14.76 1.87
N SER A 57 -9.30 14.65 1.23
CA SER A 57 -10.01 13.38 1.04
C SER A 57 -9.77 12.87 -0.38
N ARG A 58 -9.81 11.55 -0.57
CA ARG A 58 -9.67 10.94 -1.88
C ARG A 58 -10.35 9.58 -1.97
N LEU A 59 -10.75 9.22 -3.17
CA LEU A 59 -11.16 7.87 -3.50
C LEU A 59 -9.94 7.07 -3.99
N VAL A 60 -9.82 5.85 -3.50
CA VAL A 60 -8.71 4.95 -3.80
C VAL A 60 -9.27 3.69 -4.46
N PRO A 61 -9.25 3.60 -5.80
CA PRO A 61 -9.65 2.38 -6.51
C PRO A 61 -8.74 1.21 -6.14
N ILE A 62 -9.33 0.03 -5.95
CA ILE A 62 -8.61 -1.19 -5.62
C ILE A 62 -8.79 -2.27 -6.67
N GLY A 63 -7.76 -3.09 -6.85
CA GLY A 63 -7.81 -4.22 -7.78
C GLY A 63 -8.73 -5.35 -7.30
N ARG A 64 -9.21 -6.19 -8.23
CA ARG A 64 -10.10 -7.33 -7.95
C ARG A 64 -9.61 -8.21 -6.81
N THR A 65 -8.34 -8.59 -6.83
CA THR A 65 -7.76 -9.48 -5.81
C THR A 65 -7.89 -8.89 -4.41
N LEU A 66 -7.60 -7.60 -4.23
CA LEU A 66 -7.74 -6.93 -2.95
C LEU A 66 -9.21 -6.80 -2.55
N ALA A 67 -10.10 -6.48 -3.49
CA ALA A 67 -11.54 -6.42 -3.24
C ALA A 67 -12.10 -7.77 -2.76
N THR A 68 -11.71 -8.89 -3.38
CA THR A 68 -12.11 -10.24 -2.95
C THR A 68 -11.65 -10.54 -1.51
N VAL A 69 -10.42 -10.16 -1.17
CA VAL A 69 -9.89 -10.33 0.19
C VAL A 69 -10.67 -9.48 1.19
N LEU A 70 -10.98 -8.23 0.84
CA LEU A 70 -11.77 -7.34 1.68
C LEU A 70 -13.22 -7.81 1.83
N PHE A 71 -13.82 -8.37 0.79
CA PHE A 71 -15.15 -8.98 0.85
C PHE A 71 -15.20 -10.14 1.86
N THR A 72 -14.20 -11.02 1.80
CA THR A 72 -14.08 -12.11 2.77
C THR A 72 -13.94 -11.58 4.21
N TYR A 73 -13.13 -10.54 4.40
CA TYR A 73 -12.96 -9.93 5.71
C TYR A 73 -14.22 -9.18 6.17
N HIS A 74 -14.93 -8.54 5.28
CA HIS A 74 -16.18 -7.83 5.60
C HIS A 74 -17.20 -8.77 6.25
N LYS A 75 -17.34 -10.00 5.75
CA LYS A 75 -18.18 -11.03 6.37
C LYS A 75 -17.75 -11.35 7.81
N VAL A 76 -16.46 -11.47 8.06
CA VAL A 76 -15.92 -11.65 9.42
C VAL A 76 -16.18 -10.42 10.29
N ARG A 77 -16.02 -9.23 9.73
CA ARG A 77 -16.21 -7.95 10.42
C ARG A 77 -17.65 -7.77 10.92
N GLN A 78 -18.63 -8.21 10.15
CA GLN A 78 -20.06 -8.13 10.52
C GLN A 78 -20.41 -8.93 11.78
N HIS A 79 -19.60 -9.93 12.15
CA HIS A 79 -19.78 -10.72 13.37
C HIS A 79 -19.04 -10.14 14.60
N LEU A 80 -18.33 -9.03 14.44
CA LEU A 80 -17.67 -8.31 15.53
C LEU A 80 -18.54 -7.11 15.97
N PRO A 81 -18.39 -6.65 17.22
CA PRO A 81 -19.14 -5.50 17.71
C PRO A 81 -18.99 -4.27 16.80
N MET A 82 -20.11 -3.62 16.50
CA MET A 82 -20.21 -2.42 15.66
C MET A 82 -20.94 -1.29 16.41
N PRO A 83 -20.30 -0.66 17.41
CA PRO A 83 -20.96 0.29 18.32
C PRO A 83 -21.49 1.54 17.60
N ALA A 84 -20.92 1.90 16.45
CA ALA A 84 -21.39 3.02 15.62
C ALA A 84 -22.00 2.54 14.27
N GLY A 85 -22.52 1.31 14.21
CA GLY A 85 -23.07 0.74 12.98
C GLY A 85 -22.03 0.76 11.84
N THR A 86 -22.43 1.22 10.66
CA THR A 86 -21.56 1.32 9.48
C THR A 86 -20.43 2.35 9.65
N HIS A 87 -20.52 3.27 10.59
CA HIS A 87 -19.44 4.22 10.94
C HIS A 87 -18.37 3.63 11.87
N SER A 88 -18.57 2.38 12.36
CA SER A 88 -17.54 1.68 13.10
C SER A 88 -16.30 1.45 12.23
N VAL A 89 -15.10 1.50 12.85
CA VAL A 89 -13.85 1.25 12.13
C VAL A 89 -13.85 -0.14 11.50
N PHE A 90 -13.31 -0.25 10.30
CA PHE A 90 -13.29 -1.49 9.54
C PHE A 90 -12.35 -2.52 10.15
N PHE A 91 -11.15 -2.09 10.57
CA PHE A 91 -10.16 -2.95 11.23
C PHE A 91 -10.20 -2.77 12.74
N THR A 92 -10.60 -3.81 13.47
CA THR A 92 -10.80 -3.78 14.92
C THR A 92 -10.07 -4.90 15.63
N VAL A 93 -9.93 -4.78 16.93
CA VAL A 93 -9.68 -5.91 17.82
C VAL A 93 -10.97 -6.73 18.01
N ARG A 94 -10.89 -7.86 18.73
CA ARG A 94 -12.05 -8.76 18.96
C ARG A 94 -13.24 -8.07 19.66
N THR A 95 -12.97 -7.08 20.48
CA THR A 95 -13.99 -6.31 21.21
C THR A 95 -14.68 -5.25 20.36
N GLY A 96 -14.27 -5.07 19.09
CA GLY A 96 -14.80 -4.01 18.23
C GLY A 96 -14.06 -2.69 18.35
N ASP A 97 -13.12 -2.55 19.29
CA ASP A 97 -12.36 -1.34 19.51
C ASP A 97 -11.35 -1.05 18.40
N PRO A 98 -11.01 0.23 18.16
CA PRO A 98 -9.99 0.61 17.20
C PRO A 98 -8.61 0.05 17.53
N ILE A 99 -7.86 -0.31 16.50
CA ILE A 99 -6.45 -0.69 16.63
C ILE A 99 -5.61 0.59 16.70
N THR A 100 -4.80 0.75 17.72
CA THR A 100 -3.88 1.89 17.81
C THR A 100 -2.65 1.69 16.93
N LEU A 101 -2.10 2.77 16.38
CA LEU A 101 -0.90 2.73 15.55
C LEU A 101 0.28 2.05 16.27
N ASN A 102 0.51 2.41 17.53
CA ASN A 102 1.57 1.82 18.35
C ASN A 102 1.43 0.29 18.48
N LYS A 103 0.18 -0.21 18.68
CA LYS A 103 -0.09 -1.64 18.72
C LYS A 103 0.22 -2.33 17.41
N LEU A 104 -0.20 -1.72 16.29
CA LEU A 104 0.07 -2.22 14.96
C LEU A 104 1.57 -2.28 14.68
N GLU A 105 2.32 -1.23 15.00
CA GLU A 105 3.78 -1.16 14.84
C GLU A 105 4.53 -2.22 15.67
N LYS A 106 4.12 -2.40 16.93
CA LYS A 106 4.72 -3.44 17.80
C LYS A 106 4.50 -4.85 17.25
N VAL A 107 3.28 -5.15 16.77
CA VAL A 107 2.99 -6.46 16.16
C VAL A 107 3.77 -6.64 14.87
N PHE A 108 3.85 -5.62 14.03
CA PHE A 108 4.64 -5.65 12.79
C PHE A 108 6.13 -5.90 13.06
N ALA A 109 6.72 -5.19 14.04
CA ALA A 109 8.12 -5.37 14.41
C ALA A 109 8.41 -6.82 14.87
N ARG A 110 7.55 -7.40 15.70
CA ARG A 110 7.66 -8.81 16.13
C ARG A 110 7.59 -9.78 14.96
N LEU A 111 6.62 -9.60 14.07
CA LEU A 111 6.46 -10.46 12.89
C LEU A 111 7.64 -10.34 11.94
N ARG A 112 8.13 -9.13 11.70
CA ARG A 112 9.31 -8.87 10.90
C ARG A 112 10.53 -9.64 11.43
N GLN A 113 10.79 -9.55 12.75
CA GLN A 113 11.88 -10.29 13.40
C GLN A 113 11.74 -11.80 13.22
N HIS A 114 10.52 -12.34 13.41
CA HIS A 114 10.27 -13.77 13.23
C HIS A 114 10.40 -14.24 11.78
N ALA A 115 10.10 -13.37 10.84
CA ALA A 115 10.27 -13.63 9.41
C ALA A 115 11.72 -13.47 8.93
N GLY A 116 12.65 -13.10 9.81
CA GLY A 116 14.04 -12.83 9.45
C GLY A 116 14.22 -11.61 8.55
N ILE A 117 13.20 -10.73 8.45
CA ILE A 117 13.27 -9.54 7.61
C ILE A 117 14.03 -8.46 8.38
N GLN A 118 15.24 -8.16 7.89
CA GLN A 118 16.14 -7.16 8.47
C GLN A 118 16.71 -6.28 7.36
N SER A 119 17.07 -5.06 7.74
CA SER A 119 17.83 -4.19 6.85
C SER A 119 19.26 -4.69 6.71
N PRO A 120 19.94 -4.40 5.58
CA PRO A 120 21.36 -4.69 5.42
C PRO A 120 22.21 -4.07 6.55
N PRO A 121 23.39 -4.65 6.85
CA PRO A 121 24.32 -4.04 7.79
C PRO A 121 24.61 -2.58 7.44
N GLY A 122 24.61 -1.70 8.43
CA GLY A 122 24.85 -0.26 8.24
C GLY A 122 23.62 0.56 7.86
N ALA A 123 22.46 -0.06 7.58
CA ALA A 123 21.24 0.69 7.34
C ALA A 123 20.76 1.42 8.61
N ARG A 124 20.41 2.68 8.46
CA ARG A 124 19.96 3.55 9.58
C ARG A 124 18.67 3.06 10.24
N TRP A 125 17.78 2.41 9.49
CA TRP A 125 16.44 2.05 9.94
C TRP A 125 16.07 0.63 9.53
N GLN A 126 15.31 -0.03 10.39
CA GLN A 126 14.66 -1.31 10.06
C GLN A 126 13.37 -1.07 9.25
N PRO A 127 12.93 -2.04 8.42
CA PRO A 127 11.68 -1.93 7.65
C PRO A 127 10.48 -1.60 8.55
N ARG A 128 9.67 -0.63 8.15
CA ARG A 128 8.52 -0.08 8.89
C ARG A 128 7.23 -0.31 8.14
N LEU A 129 6.09 -0.15 8.80
CA LEU A 129 4.77 -0.22 8.15
C LEU A 129 4.63 0.76 6.98
N HIS A 130 5.21 1.96 7.10
CA HIS A 130 5.14 2.96 6.05
C HIS A 130 5.87 2.52 4.76
N ASP A 131 6.85 1.65 4.89
CA ASP A 131 7.62 1.14 3.75
C ASP A 131 6.79 0.21 2.85
N LEU A 132 5.65 -0.33 3.33
CA LEU A 132 4.68 -1.03 2.49
C LEU A 132 4.09 -0.11 1.40
N ARG A 133 3.83 1.16 1.74
CA ARG A 133 3.36 2.16 0.79
C ARG A 133 4.46 2.56 -0.20
N HIS A 134 5.72 2.65 0.26
CA HIS A 134 6.87 2.86 -0.62
C HIS A 134 7.00 1.70 -1.62
N SER A 135 6.87 0.46 -1.15
CA SER A 135 6.89 -0.73 -2.00
C SER A 135 5.75 -0.72 -3.03
N PHE A 136 4.53 -0.33 -2.63
CA PHE A 136 3.42 -0.16 -3.57
C PHE A 136 3.77 0.82 -4.70
N ALA A 137 4.24 2.02 -4.33
CA ALA A 137 4.59 3.05 -5.32
C ALA A 137 5.70 2.57 -6.26
N LEU A 138 6.75 1.97 -5.72
CA LEU A 138 7.87 1.43 -6.48
C LEU A 138 7.42 0.33 -7.44
N HIS A 139 6.67 -0.66 -6.98
CA HIS A 139 6.18 -1.75 -7.83
C HIS A 139 5.23 -1.24 -8.93
N ARG A 140 4.47 -0.18 -8.68
CA ARG A 140 3.65 0.47 -9.71
C ARG A 140 4.51 1.11 -10.79
N LEU A 141 5.58 1.80 -10.41
CA LEU A 141 6.52 2.40 -11.35
C LEU A 141 7.24 1.34 -12.17
N ILE A 142 7.75 0.28 -11.54
CA ILE A 142 8.39 -0.86 -12.23
C ILE A 142 7.43 -1.50 -13.24
N ALA A 143 6.18 -1.72 -12.84
CA ALA A 143 5.16 -2.27 -13.74
C ALA A 143 4.96 -1.36 -14.97
N TRP A 144 4.85 -0.05 -14.78
CA TRP A 144 4.71 0.89 -15.89
C TRP A 144 5.93 0.93 -16.83
N TYR A 145 7.14 0.83 -16.28
CA TYR A 145 8.34 0.70 -17.12
C TYR A 145 8.31 -0.58 -17.96
N ARG A 146 7.92 -1.71 -17.35
CA ARG A 146 7.80 -3.02 -18.04
C ARG A 146 6.71 -3.03 -19.12
N GLU A 147 5.61 -2.35 -18.86
CA GLU A 147 4.49 -2.16 -19.81
C GLU A 147 4.84 -1.18 -20.96
N GLY A 148 5.98 -0.50 -20.92
CA GLY A 148 6.35 0.53 -21.89
C GLY A 148 5.54 1.84 -21.76
N ALA A 149 4.82 2.04 -20.65
CA ALA A 149 3.99 3.21 -20.43
C ALA A 149 4.83 4.49 -20.23
N ASP A 150 4.26 5.65 -20.56
CA ASP A 150 4.87 6.94 -20.22
C ASP A 150 4.77 7.17 -18.70
N VAL A 151 5.87 6.88 -18.01
CA VAL A 151 5.94 7.01 -16.55
C VAL A 151 5.83 8.46 -16.11
N GLN A 152 6.41 9.42 -16.88
CA GLN A 152 6.35 10.83 -16.54
C GLN A 152 4.92 11.37 -16.60
N ALA A 153 4.17 11.01 -17.63
CA ALA A 153 2.76 11.37 -17.76
C ALA A 153 1.88 10.74 -16.66
N ARG A 154 2.29 9.57 -16.11
CA ARG A 154 1.54 8.85 -15.07
C ARG A 154 1.91 9.23 -13.63
N LEU A 155 3.04 9.92 -13.41
CA LEU A 155 3.46 10.34 -12.05
C LEU A 155 2.43 11.22 -11.33
N PRO A 156 1.78 12.22 -11.96
CA PRO A 156 0.74 13.00 -11.31
C PRO A 156 -0.44 12.14 -10.85
N LEU A 157 -0.82 11.11 -11.61
CA LEU A 157 -1.89 10.17 -11.24
C LEU A 157 -1.50 9.38 -9.98
N LEU A 158 -0.27 8.87 -9.92
CA LEU A 158 0.23 8.17 -8.74
C LEU A 158 0.31 9.11 -7.53
N SER A 159 0.73 10.35 -7.72
CA SER A 159 0.78 11.38 -6.69
C SER A 159 -0.61 11.64 -6.08
N THR A 160 -1.62 11.80 -6.94
CA THR A 160 -3.02 11.99 -6.55
C THR A 160 -3.56 10.74 -5.83
N TYR A 161 -3.34 9.56 -6.39
CA TYR A 161 -3.74 8.29 -5.80
C TYR A 161 -3.17 8.11 -4.38
N LEU A 162 -1.89 8.40 -4.21
CA LEU A 162 -1.24 8.34 -2.91
C LEU A 162 -1.66 9.49 -1.97
N GLY A 163 -2.21 10.57 -2.47
CA GLY A 163 -2.55 11.77 -1.68
C GLY A 163 -1.29 12.50 -1.21
N HIS A 164 -0.33 12.69 -2.12
CA HIS A 164 0.80 13.60 -1.90
C HIS A 164 0.36 15.04 -2.16
N VAL A 165 0.90 15.97 -1.39
CA VAL A 165 0.60 17.41 -1.54
C VAL A 165 1.20 17.96 -2.82
N ASN A 166 2.38 17.46 -3.17
CA ASN A 166 3.10 17.81 -4.39
C ASN A 166 3.72 16.55 -5.02
N ILE A 167 4.08 16.66 -6.29
CA ILE A 167 4.65 15.55 -7.07
C ILE A 167 6.04 15.14 -6.57
N SER A 168 6.78 16.04 -5.91
CA SER A 168 8.13 15.75 -5.42
C SER A 168 8.16 14.58 -4.45
N GLY A 169 7.11 14.43 -3.63
CA GLY A 169 6.95 13.25 -2.77
C GLY A 169 6.84 11.93 -3.55
N THR A 170 6.40 11.96 -4.80
CA THR A 170 6.34 10.79 -5.68
C THR A 170 7.62 10.64 -6.50
N GLN A 171 8.24 11.73 -6.92
CA GLN A 171 9.49 11.70 -7.68
C GLN A 171 10.64 11.05 -6.90
N THR A 172 10.64 11.13 -5.57
CA THR A 172 11.61 10.46 -4.71
C THR A 172 11.68 8.95 -4.99
N TYR A 173 10.58 8.32 -5.44
CA TYR A 173 10.57 6.89 -5.78
C TYR A 173 11.34 6.56 -7.06
N LEU A 174 11.58 7.52 -7.96
CA LEU A 174 12.29 7.29 -9.22
C LEU A 174 13.79 6.96 -9.02
N THR A 175 14.36 7.31 -7.87
CA THR A 175 15.78 7.09 -7.57
C THR A 175 16.02 6.00 -6.52
N MET A 176 14.98 5.27 -6.10
CA MET A 176 15.04 4.45 -4.88
C MET A 176 15.71 3.08 -5.03
N THR A 177 15.73 2.47 -6.21
CA THR A 177 16.25 1.10 -6.32
C THR A 177 17.01 0.84 -7.62
N HIS A 178 18.01 -0.07 -7.54
CA HIS A 178 18.70 -0.58 -8.72
C HIS A 178 17.75 -1.25 -9.72
N GLU A 179 16.69 -1.91 -9.26
CA GLU A 179 15.71 -2.57 -10.12
C GLU A 179 14.98 -1.55 -11.01
N LEU A 180 14.52 -0.44 -10.43
CA LEU A 180 13.85 0.64 -11.18
C LEU A 180 14.81 1.29 -12.19
N LEU A 181 16.04 1.56 -11.78
CA LEU A 181 17.07 2.11 -12.65
C LEU A 181 17.40 1.15 -13.79
N ALA A 182 17.49 -0.15 -13.52
CA ALA A 182 17.72 -1.17 -14.54
C ALA A 182 16.58 -1.23 -15.57
N GLU A 183 15.32 -1.15 -15.15
CA GLU A 183 14.18 -1.11 -16.09
C GLU A 183 14.16 0.20 -16.92
N ALA A 184 14.53 1.33 -16.32
CA ALA A 184 14.66 2.58 -17.04
C ALA A 184 15.81 2.52 -18.07
N SER A 185 16.96 1.93 -17.73
CA SER A 185 18.09 1.73 -18.64
C SER A 185 17.74 0.83 -19.82
N LYS A 186 17.10 -0.33 -19.58
CA LYS A 186 16.61 -1.22 -20.66
C LYS A 186 15.68 -0.49 -21.62
N ARG A 187 14.87 0.42 -21.12
CA ARG A 187 13.98 1.22 -21.97
C ARG A 187 14.78 2.20 -22.82
N PHE A 188 15.74 2.89 -22.25
CA PHE A 188 16.64 3.79 -22.99
C PHE A 188 17.40 3.06 -24.08
N GLU A 189 17.97 1.88 -23.79
CA GLU A 189 18.67 1.04 -24.78
C GLU A 189 17.77 0.66 -25.96
N ARG A 190 16.49 0.37 -25.73
CA ARG A 190 15.52 0.09 -26.81
C ARG A 190 15.31 1.29 -27.72
N TYR A 191 15.18 2.51 -27.15
CA TYR A 191 15.00 3.73 -27.94
C TYR A 191 16.24 4.02 -28.79
N THR A 192 17.43 3.95 -28.22
CA THR A 192 18.69 4.17 -28.96
C THR A 192 18.93 3.13 -30.02
N ALA A 193 18.53 1.87 -29.81
CA ALA A 193 18.62 0.82 -30.82
C ALA A 193 17.65 1.00 -32.01
N ILE A 194 16.50 1.66 -31.80
CA ILE A 194 15.56 2.01 -32.85
C ILE A 194 16.12 3.15 -33.71
N ASP A 195 16.61 4.23 -33.07
CA ASP A 195 17.20 5.38 -33.78
C ASP A 195 18.37 4.98 -34.69
N VAL A 196 19.24 4.08 -34.21
CA VAL A 196 20.38 3.58 -35.01
C VAL A 196 19.93 2.75 -36.23
N LYS A 197 18.80 2.05 -36.14
CA LYS A 197 18.25 1.30 -37.27
C LYS A 197 17.59 2.21 -38.31
N GLU A 198 16.90 3.25 -37.89
CA GLU A 198 16.28 4.23 -38.77
C GLU A 198 17.31 5.05 -39.55
N GLN A 199 18.42 5.42 -38.91
CA GLN A 199 19.53 6.14 -39.54
C GLN A 199 20.35 5.29 -40.52
N ARG A 200 20.26 3.94 -40.46
CA ARG A 200 20.93 3.03 -41.45
C ARG A 200 20.08 2.72 -42.65
N ASN A 201 18.81 3.09 -42.64
CA ASN A 201 17.85 2.83 -43.75
C ASN A 201 17.54 4.09 -44.56
N VAL A 202 18.29 5.18 -44.38
CA VAL A 202 18.33 6.40 -45.19
C VAL A 202 19.66 6.43 -45.92
#